data_7e8068a0298e64960b6d398452534e05
#
_entry.id   7e8068a0298e64960b6d398452534e05
#
_cell.length_a   1.000
_cell.length_b   1.000
_cell.length_c   1.000
_cell.angle_alpha   90.00
_cell.angle_beta   90.00
_cell.angle_gamma   90.00
#
_symmetry.space_group_name_H-M   'P 1'
#
loop_
_entity.id
_entity.type
_entity.pdbx_description
1 polymer ?
#
loop_
_entity_poly.entity_id
_entity_poly.type
_entity_poly.pdbx_seq_one_letter_code
_entity_poly.pdbx_strand_id
1 'polypeptide(L)'
;MPTGLLPLGKVHSAIVFIDVEDTSFDQCKNSVLSFFRDHGIKADVFFFDFRKLSKDERLITSITTTVLRKDLNWYGRPSKEKVSLMLSGEPDLFVSLIARPSFALKYMASCSRARFKVGRYDAPVFDLVFRAPELTEADAFLQIVKLLEKVA
;
A
#
# COMPACT_ATOMS: atom_id res chain seq x y z
N MET A 1 10.46 -11.14 -23.21
CA MET A 1 9.84 -10.00 -22.57
C MET A 1 9.90 -10.12 -21.07
N PRO A 2 10.21 -9.07 -20.39
CA PRO A 2 10.22 -9.13 -18.95
C PRO A 2 8.88 -9.58 -18.39
N THR A 3 8.95 -10.08 -17.23
CA THR A 3 7.89 -10.76 -16.50
C THR A 3 6.73 -9.87 -16.05
N GLY A 4 6.51 -8.74 -16.70
CA GLY A 4 5.49 -7.81 -16.27
C GLY A 4 6.00 -6.65 -15.41
N LEU A 5 7.29 -6.59 -15.14
CA LEU A 5 7.89 -5.45 -14.44
C LEU A 5 7.62 -4.16 -15.22
N LEU A 6 7.09 -3.17 -14.51
CA LEU A 6 6.74 -1.89 -15.11
C LEU A 6 7.82 -0.85 -14.78
N PRO A 7 8.51 -0.30 -15.80
CA PRO A 7 9.50 0.75 -15.55
C PRO A 7 8.87 1.97 -14.91
N LEU A 8 9.58 2.59 -13.96
CA LEU A 8 9.07 3.79 -13.28
C LEU A 8 8.67 4.91 -14.24
N GLY A 9 9.41 5.04 -15.34
CA GLY A 9 9.09 6.05 -16.34
C GLY A 9 7.74 5.88 -17.03
N LYS A 10 7.16 4.69 -16.92
CA LYS A 10 5.83 4.38 -17.48
C LYS A 10 4.73 4.36 -16.43
N VAL A 11 5.06 4.63 -15.17
CA VAL A 11 4.09 4.68 -14.09
C VAL A 11 3.56 6.11 -13.99
N HIS A 12 2.27 6.27 -14.13
CA HIS A 12 1.61 7.58 -14.03
C HIS A 12 0.82 7.70 -12.72
N SER A 13 0.38 6.58 -12.18
CA SER A 13 -0.38 6.55 -10.95
C SER A 13 -0.04 5.32 -10.12
N ALA A 14 -0.13 5.45 -8.81
CA ALA A 14 0.19 4.38 -7.88
C ALA A 14 -0.76 4.38 -6.69
N ILE A 15 -0.96 3.20 -6.10
CA ILE A 15 -1.63 3.04 -4.82
C ILE A 15 -0.60 2.45 -3.86
N VAL A 16 -0.52 3.00 -2.66
CA VAL A 16 0.39 2.52 -1.61
C VAL A 16 -0.39 2.26 -0.33
N PHE A 17 -0.17 1.11 0.29
CA PHE A 17 -0.77 0.75 1.56
C PHE A 17 0.26 0.81 2.68
N ILE A 18 -0.04 1.56 3.73
CA ILE A 18 0.84 1.79 4.89
C ILE A 18 0.10 1.40 6.16
N ASP A 19 0.81 0.73 7.08
CA ASP A 19 0.29 0.36 8.39
C ASP A 19 0.59 1.49 9.38
N VAL A 20 -0.45 2.06 9.95
CA VAL A 20 -0.31 3.16 10.94
C VAL A 20 0.47 2.70 12.17
N GLU A 21 0.43 1.42 12.50
CA GLU A 21 1.12 0.86 13.66
C GLU A 21 2.61 0.60 13.42
N ASP A 22 3.10 0.79 12.20
CA ASP A 22 4.53 0.62 11.93
C ASP A 22 5.34 1.71 12.63
N THR A 23 6.48 1.33 13.20
CA THR A 23 7.32 2.26 13.98
C THR A 23 7.85 3.42 13.14
N SER A 24 7.97 3.24 11.83
CA SER A 24 8.46 4.26 10.91
C SER A 24 7.34 4.98 10.17
N PHE A 25 6.10 4.94 10.68
CA PHE A 25 4.92 5.42 9.96
C PHE A 25 5.10 6.83 9.38
N ASP A 26 5.50 7.81 10.20
CA ASP A 26 5.64 9.19 9.75
C ASP A 26 6.71 9.32 8.68
N GLN A 27 7.86 8.71 8.90
CA GLN A 27 8.94 8.70 7.93
C GLN A 27 8.53 8.03 6.63
N CYS A 28 7.84 6.91 6.74
CA CYS A 28 7.36 6.16 5.57
C CYS A 28 6.39 6.98 4.73
N LYS A 29 5.40 7.57 5.37
CA LYS A 29 4.41 8.40 4.68
C LYS A 29 5.07 9.54 3.93
N ASN A 30 5.98 10.26 4.59
CA ASN A 30 6.69 11.38 3.98
C ASN A 30 7.57 10.94 2.82
N SER A 31 8.28 9.82 2.98
CA SER A 31 9.14 9.26 1.92
C SER A 31 8.34 8.85 0.70
N VAL A 32 7.19 8.20 0.90
CA VAL A 32 6.31 7.76 -0.19
C VAL A 32 5.79 8.96 -0.96
N LEU A 33 5.24 9.94 -0.26
CA LEU A 33 4.68 11.13 -0.89
C LEU A 33 5.74 11.93 -1.65
N SER A 34 6.92 12.11 -1.05
CA SER A 34 8.02 12.83 -1.70
C SER A 34 8.52 12.12 -2.95
N PHE A 35 8.70 10.79 -2.84
CA PHE A 35 9.22 10.02 -3.96
C PHE A 35 8.30 10.12 -5.19
N PHE A 36 7.02 9.89 -5.01
CA PHE A 36 6.08 9.92 -6.13
C PHE A 36 5.88 11.32 -6.68
N ARG A 37 5.86 12.33 -5.81
CA ARG A 37 5.79 13.72 -6.26
C ARG A 37 7.00 14.07 -7.11
N ASP A 38 8.20 13.71 -6.67
CA ASP A 38 9.44 14.02 -7.39
C ASP A 38 9.53 13.31 -8.73
N HIS A 39 8.85 12.18 -8.88
CA HIS A 39 8.79 11.43 -10.15
C HIS A 39 7.56 11.78 -11.00
N GLY A 40 6.76 12.74 -10.57
CA GLY A 40 5.55 13.12 -11.31
C GLY A 40 4.48 12.05 -11.35
N ILE A 41 4.45 11.17 -10.35
CA ILE A 41 3.49 10.07 -10.26
C ILE A 41 2.39 10.45 -9.27
N LYS A 42 1.14 10.34 -9.70
CA LYS A 42 0.00 10.55 -8.80
C LYS A 42 -0.14 9.33 -7.88
N ALA A 43 0.05 9.52 -6.59
CA ALA A 43 -0.03 8.44 -5.61
C ALA A 43 -1.21 8.65 -4.68
N ASP A 44 -2.02 7.59 -4.53
CA ASP A 44 -3.07 7.53 -3.53
C ASP A 44 -2.56 6.62 -2.41
N VAL A 45 -2.47 7.16 -1.20
CA VAL A 45 -1.96 6.42 -0.05
C VAL A 45 -3.15 6.01 0.82
N PHE A 46 -3.25 4.71 1.07
CA PHE A 46 -4.26 4.15 1.95
C PHE A 46 -3.60 3.61 3.20
N PHE A 47 -4.30 3.69 4.33
CA PHE A 47 -3.76 3.33 5.62
C PHE A 47 -4.59 2.22 6.25
N PHE A 48 -3.92 1.32 6.97
CA PHE A 48 -4.59 0.35 7.84
C PHE A 48 -4.36 0.80 9.28
N ASP A 49 -5.44 1.06 9.99
CA ASP A 49 -5.40 1.43 11.40
C ASP A 49 -6.39 0.57 12.19
N PHE A 50 -5.90 -0.53 12.72
CA PHE A 50 -6.72 -1.48 13.47
C PHE A 50 -6.55 -1.34 14.98
N ARG A 51 -5.98 -0.23 15.42
CA ARG A 51 -5.81 0.03 16.85
C ARG A 51 -7.15 0.27 17.52
N LYS A 52 -7.25 -0.14 18.79
CA LYS A 52 -8.38 0.25 19.62
C LYS A 52 -8.11 1.65 20.17
N LEU A 53 -8.81 2.63 19.62
CA LEU A 53 -8.67 4.01 20.07
C LEU A 53 -9.61 4.26 21.23
N SER A 54 -9.12 4.94 22.28
CA SER A 54 -9.95 5.41 23.38
C SER A 54 -10.76 6.63 22.92
N LYS A 55 -11.71 7.06 23.77
CA LYS A 55 -12.54 8.23 23.45
C LYS A 55 -11.73 9.49 23.16
N ASP A 56 -10.56 9.61 23.81
CA ASP A 56 -9.72 10.80 23.70
C ASP A 56 -8.69 10.70 22.58
N GLU A 57 -8.53 9.52 21.99
CA GLU A 57 -7.58 9.31 20.92
C GLU A 57 -8.23 9.60 19.56
N ARG A 58 -7.47 10.20 18.67
CA ARG A 58 -7.93 10.55 17.34
C ARG A 58 -7.12 9.85 16.27
N LEU A 59 -7.73 9.73 15.09
CA LEU A 59 -7.01 9.23 13.93
C LEU A 59 -5.91 10.23 13.53
N ILE A 60 -4.75 9.71 13.17
CA ILE A 60 -3.65 10.51 12.64
C ILE A 60 -3.66 10.54 11.12
N THR A 61 -4.65 9.92 10.49
CA THR A 61 -4.82 9.84 9.05
C THR A 61 -6.25 10.21 8.67
N SER A 62 -6.48 10.50 7.39
CA SER A 62 -7.81 10.78 6.90
C SER A 62 -8.71 9.55 6.99
N ILE A 63 -9.89 9.71 7.56
CA ILE A 63 -10.86 8.62 7.69
C ILE A 63 -11.25 8.05 6.31
N THR A 64 -11.27 8.89 5.28
CA THR A 64 -11.64 8.50 3.93
C THR A 64 -10.68 7.46 3.35
N THR A 65 -9.39 7.61 3.60
CA THR A 65 -8.36 6.73 3.04
C THR A 65 -7.82 5.73 4.06
N THR A 66 -8.44 5.62 5.24
CA THR A 66 -8.01 4.71 6.29
C THR A 66 -9.01 3.57 6.45
N VAL A 67 -8.51 2.34 6.37
CA VAL A 67 -9.32 1.16 6.66
C VAL A 67 -9.23 0.91 8.16
N LEU A 68 -10.35 1.07 8.84
CA LEU A 68 -10.46 0.90 10.28
C LEU A 68 -10.99 -0.49 10.61
N ARG A 69 -10.81 -0.90 11.85
CA ARG A 69 -11.35 -2.16 12.34
C ARG A 69 -12.87 -2.25 12.11
N LYS A 70 -13.58 -1.16 12.35
CA LYS A 70 -15.04 -1.11 12.15
C LYS A 70 -15.46 -1.19 10.68
N ASP A 71 -14.53 -0.97 9.75
CA ASP A 71 -14.80 -1.10 8.32
C ASP A 71 -14.77 -2.55 7.84
N LEU A 72 -14.32 -3.47 8.71
CA LEU A 72 -14.23 -4.89 8.39
C LEU A 72 -15.48 -5.61 8.91
N ASN A 73 -15.98 -6.56 8.11
CA ASN A 73 -17.06 -7.41 8.60
C ASN A 73 -16.47 -8.51 9.52
N TRP A 74 -17.32 -9.43 9.99
CA TRP A 74 -16.92 -10.43 10.99
C TRP A 74 -15.80 -11.36 10.53
N TYR A 75 -15.60 -11.53 9.22
CA TYR A 75 -14.50 -12.34 8.69
C TYR A 75 -13.39 -11.51 8.06
N GLY A 76 -13.35 -10.20 8.30
CA GLY A 76 -12.24 -9.35 7.92
C GLY A 76 -12.34 -8.69 6.54
N ARG A 77 -13.49 -8.79 5.87
CA ARG A 77 -13.68 -8.17 4.56
C ARG A 77 -13.91 -6.66 4.71
N PRO A 78 -13.13 -5.81 4.00
CA PRO A 78 -13.36 -4.36 4.02
C PRO A 78 -14.71 -3.96 3.44
N SER A 79 -15.24 -2.83 3.90
CA SER A 79 -16.50 -2.30 3.41
C SER A 79 -16.44 -1.96 1.92
N LYS A 80 -17.60 -2.00 1.27
CA LYS A 80 -17.71 -1.64 -0.15
C LYS A 80 -17.25 -0.20 -0.40
N GLU A 81 -17.51 0.70 0.54
CA GLU A 81 -17.10 2.10 0.41
C GLU A 81 -15.60 2.25 0.32
N LYS A 82 -14.86 1.55 1.19
CA LYS A 82 -13.39 1.62 1.18
C LYS A 82 -12.82 0.98 -0.09
N VAL A 83 -13.36 -0.15 -0.51
CA VAL A 83 -12.94 -0.80 -1.75
C VAL A 83 -13.24 0.09 -2.95
N SER A 84 -14.40 0.72 -3.01
CA SER A 84 -14.78 1.60 -4.11
C SER A 84 -13.85 2.80 -4.23
N LEU A 85 -13.44 3.39 -3.10
CA LEU A 85 -12.48 4.49 -3.11
C LEU A 85 -11.16 4.08 -3.73
N MET A 86 -10.67 2.88 -3.38
CA MET A 86 -9.45 2.35 -3.97
C MET A 86 -9.61 2.12 -5.47
N LEU A 87 -10.78 1.67 -5.91
CA LEU A 87 -11.05 1.36 -7.31
C LEU A 87 -11.41 2.58 -8.16
N SER A 88 -11.55 3.76 -7.57
CA SER A 88 -11.95 4.97 -8.30
C SER A 88 -10.94 5.43 -9.34
N GLY A 89 -9.67 4.99 -9.23
CA GLY A 89 -8.64 5.24 -10.23
C GLY A 89 -8.20 3.96 -10.91
N GLU A 90 -7.39 4.10 -11.94
CA GLU A 90 -6.77 2.97 -12.63
C GLU A 90 -5.26 3.06 -12.43
N PRO A 91 -4.74 2.60 -11.29
CA PRO A 91 -3.32 2.74 -11.00
C PRO A 91 -2.48 1.80 -11.86
N ASP A 92 -1.30 2.27 -12.22
CA ASP A 92 -0.32 1.41 -12.89
C ASP A 92 0.39 0.51 -11.89
N LEU A 93 0.61 1.03 -10.68
CA LEU A 93 1.40 0.36 -9.65
C LEU A 93 0.61 0.25 -8.35
N PHE A 94 0.67 -0.92 -7.72
CA PHE A 94 0.14 -1.17 -6.38
C PHE A 94 1.30 -1.62 -5.50
N VAL A 95 1.55 -0.93 -4.40
CA VAL A 95 2.61 -1.29 -3.46
C VAL A 95 2.01 -1.43 -2.07
N SER A 96 2.14 -2.62 -1.49
CA SER A 96 1.81 -2.81 -0.08
C SER A 96 3.10 -2.87 0.72
N LEU A 97 3.24 -1.95 1.66
CA LEU A 97 4.39 -1.93 2.57
C LEU A 97 4.11 -2.73 3.85
N ILE A 98 2.91 -3.26 3.98
CA ILE A 98 2.48 -4.01 5.15
C ILE A 98 3.03 -5.43 5.07
N ALA A 99 3.89 -5.79 6.03
CA ALA A 99 4.52 -7.10 6.06
C ALA A 99 3.64 -8.18 6.70
N ARG A 100 2.67 -7.78 7.54
CA ARG A 100 1.80 -8.73 8.22
C ARG A 100 0.68 -9.20 7.28
N PRO A 101 0.56 -10.50 7.03
CA PRO A 101 -0.55 -11.00 6.22
C PRO A 101 -1.90 -10.70 6.88
N SER A 102 -2.87 -10.29 6.07
CA SER A 102 -4.24 -10.13 6.53
C SER A 102 -5.20 -10.37 5.39
N PHE A 103 -6.39 -10.85 5.73
CA PHE A 103 -7.42 -11.07 4.73
C PHE A 103 -7.84 -9.74 4.07
N ALA A 104 -7.93 -8.67 4.88
CA ALA A 104 -8.32 -7.35 4.39
C ALA A 104 -7.36 -6.86 3.30
N LEU A 105 -6.05 -6.95 3.54
CA LEU A 105 -5.05 -6.52 2.56
C LEU A 105 -5.12 -7.36 1.30
N LYS A 106 -5.20 -8.67 1.47
CA LYS A 106 -5.27 -9.61 0.35
C LYS A 106 -6.51 -9.35 -0.50
N TYR A 107 -7.64 -9.08 0.15
CA TYR A 107 -8.89 -8.74 -0.52
C TYR A 107 -8.74 -7.46 -1.34
N MET A 108 -8.20 -6.40 -0.72
CA MET A 108 -8.00 -5.12 -1.40
C MET A 108 -7.04 -5.26 -2.58
N ALA A 109 -5.95 -5.97 -2.39
CA ALA A 109 -4.98 -6.21 -3.46
C ALA A 109 -5.60 -6.99 -4.62
N SER A 110 -6.44 -7.99 -4.32
CA SER A 110 -7.11 -8.78 -5.34
C SER A 110 -8.12 -7.96 -6.14
N CYS A 111 -8.78 -7.00 -5.49
CA CYS A 111 -9.74 -6.12 -6.15
C CYS A 111 -9.07 -5.06 -7.03
N SER A 112 -7.84 -4.68 -6.73
CA SER A 112 -7.14 -3.64 -7.47
C SER A 112 -6.89 -4.04 -8.92
N ARG A 113 -7.06 -3.08 -9.83
CA ARG A 113 -6.80 -3.26 -11.26
C ARG A 113 -5.40 -2.78 -11.67
N ALA A 114 -4.51 -2.61 -10.71
CA ALA A 114 -3.15 -2.17 -11.00
C ALA A 114 -2.45 -3.14 -11.95
N ARG A 115 -1.65 -2.58 -12.84
CA ARG A 115 -0.92 -3.37 -13.84
C ARG A 115 0.20 -4.18 -13.22
N PHE A 116 0.78 -3.70 -12.12
CA PHE A 116 1.86 -4.38 -11.41
C PHE A 116 1.66 -4.22 -9.91
N LYS A 117 1.72 -5.33 -9.18
CA LYS A 117 1.46 -5.36 -7.73
C LYS A 117 2.66 -5.87 -6.97
N VAL A 118 3.10 -5.08 -5.98
CA VAL A 118 4.23 -5.39 -5.12
C VAL A 118 3.75 -5.62 -3.70
N GLY A 119 4.19 -6.70 -3.08
CA GLY A 119 3.86 -7.02 -1.69
C GLY A 119 5.08 -7.43 -0.90
N ARG A 120 4.91 -7.66 0.40
CA ARG A 120 5.99 -8.02 1.32
C ARG A 120 5.89 -9.44 1.87
N TYR A 121 4.92 -10.21 1.43
CA TYR A 121 4.80 -11.62 1.80
C TYR A 121 4.26 -12.41 0.61
N ASP A 122 4.49 -13.74 0.63
CA ASP A 122 4.08 -14.59 -0.47
C ASP A 122 2.55 -14.65 -0.60
N ALA A 123 2.05 -14.18 -1.74
CA ALA A 123 0.65 -14.32 -2.11
C ALA A 123 0.54 -14.27 -3.64
N PRO A 124 -0.34 -15.08 -4.24
CA PRO A 124 -0.48 -15.11 -5.70
C PRO A 124 -0.89 -13.77 -6.31
N VAL A 125 -1.48 -12.89 -5.52
CA VAL A 125 -1.94 -11.59 -5.98
C VAL A 125 -0.78 -10.64 -6.30
N PHE A 126 0.40 -10.85 -5.72
CA PHE A 126 1.55 -9.98 -5.93
C PHE A 126 2.42 -10.45 -7.07
N ASP A 127 2.77 -9.53 -7.97
CA ASP A 127 3.68 -9.81 -9.09
C ASP A 127 5.14 -9.82 -8.62
N LEU A 128 5.46 -9.01 -7.63
CA LEU A 128 6.78 -8.95 -7.01
C LEU A 128 6.60 -9.04 -5.48
N VAL A 129 7.35 -9.95 -4.86
CA VAL A 129 7.34 -10.10 -3.41
C VAL A 129 8.69 -9.69 -2.85
N PHE A 130 8.69 -8.65 -2.01
CA PHE A 130 9.89 -8.18 -1.34
C PHE A 130 9.93 -8.75 0.08
N ARG A 131 10.70 -9.83 0.26
CA ARG A 131 10.77 -10.54 1.54
C ARG A 131 11.88 -10.00 2.41
N ALA A 132 11.54 -9.12 3.31
CA ALA A 132 12.44 -8.60 4.32
C ALA A 132 11.60 -8.16 5.52
N PRO A 133 10.98 -9.13 6.24
CA PRO A 133 10.04 -8.81 7.31
C PRO A 133 10.68 -8.04 8.47
N GLU A 134 12.00 -8.09 8.60
CA GLU A 134 12.75 -7.36 9.64
C GLU A 134 12.84 -5.86 9.36
N LEU A 135 12.60 -5.42 8.12
CA LEU A 135 12.68 -4.00 7.79
C LEU A 135 11.42 -3.26 8.20
N THR A 136 11.57 -2.00 8.62
CA THR A 136 10.45 -1.08 8.77
C THR A 136 9.85 -0.80 7.40
N GLU A 137 8.62 -0.28 7.38
CA GLU A 137 7.97 0.06 6.10
C GLU A 137 8.75 1.13 5.35
N ALA A 138 9.32 2.11 6.06
CA ALA A 138 10.15 3.14 5.43
C ALA A 138 11.36 2.55 4.75
N ASP A 139 12.08 1.66 5.43
CA ASP A 139 13.28 1.04 4.85
C ASP A 139 12.91 0.09 3.71
N ALA A 140 11.82 -0.65 3.86
CA ALA A 140 11.33 -1.52 2.80
C ALA A 140 10.98 -0.72 1.55
N PHE A 141 10.32 0.42 1.71
CA PHE A 141 9.97 1.28 0.59
C PHE A 141 11.22 1.73 -0.18
N LEU A 142 12.25 2.18 0.54
CA LEU A 142 13.50 2.60 -0.10
C LEU A 142 14.14 1.47 -0.91
N GLN A 143 14.10 0.24 -0.41
CA GLN A 143 14.64 -0.90 -1.14
C GLN A 143 13.78 -1.27 -2.34
N ILE A 144 12.46 -1.21 -2.20
CA ILE A 144 11.53 -1.51 -3.30
C ILE A 144 11.73 -0.52 -4.44
N VAL A 145 11.84 0.78 -4.14
CA VAL A 145 12.01 1.78 -5.22
C VAL A 145 13.35 1.61 -5.92
N LYS A 146 14.40 1.17 -5.22
CA LYS A 146 15.67 0.86 -5.87
C LYS A 146 15.52 -0.27 -6.88
N LEU A 147 14.72 -1.28 -6.56
CA LEU A 147 14.43 -2.36 -7.50
C LEU A 147 13.65 -1.85 -8.71
N LEU A 148 12.66 -1.00 -8.48
CA LEU A 148 11.85 -0.44 -9.56
C LEU A 148 12.67 0.48 -10.46
N GLU A 149 13.61 1.24 -9.91
CA GLU A 149 14.48 2.12 -10.67
C GLU A 149 15.44 1.36 -11.59
N LYS A 150 15.76 0.11 -11.25
CA LYS A 150 16.61 -0.72 -12.09
C LYS A 150 15.90 -1.28 -13.32
N VAL A 151 14.58 -1.19 -13.34
CA VAL A 151 13.78 -1.62 -14.49
C VAL A 151 13.73 -0.48 -15.49
N ALA A 152 14.40 -0.64 -16.58
CA ALA A 152 14.50 0.41 -17.60
C ALA A 152 13.50 0.18 -18.72
#